data_d68e6470b16ecac72ee672a09cd857b6
#
_entry.id   d68e6470b16ecac72ee672a09cd857b6
#
_cell.length_a   1.000
_cell.length_b   1.000
_cell.length_c   1.000
_cell.angle_alpha   90.00
_cell.angle_beta   90.00
_cell.angle_gamma   90.00
#
_symmetry.space_group_name_H-M   'P 1'
#
loop_
_entity.id
_entity.type
_entity.pdbx_description
1 polymer ?
#
loop_
_entity_poly.entity_id
_entity_poly.type
_entity_poly.pdbx_seq_one_letter_code
_entity_poly.pdbx_strand_id
1 'polypeptide(L)'
;MSNVCSPGPIFSGLSPVSDLDVLFNPLMCIAPRSCWPAPWMGSLPVGPQAAHPAVEPDLSFLFRMCLNPKQGLDQQSYESAATLLDVEVAAIQAVAEVETSGKAFDEQGRPRILYERHYFHRLTHGRYDHLHPDISNALRGGYGKFSAQYGKLEKAFALDPAAALQSASWGRFQIMGKNFHAAGFSSVQWFVLALTRSEANHLQAFASFVKANKIMREALKKKDWATFAKGYNGSSYKENKYDTKLEQAYKRLSAAH
;
A
#
# COMPACT_ATOMS: atom_id res chain seq x y z
N MET A 1 24.10 -45.10 -4.21
CA MET A 1 24.79 -43.85 -3.86
C MET A 1 23.71 -42.79 -3.72
N SER A 2 23.29 -42.55 -2.50
CA SER A 2 22.12 -41.73 -2.16
C SER A 2 22.60 -40.33 -1.79
N ASN A 3 22.26 -39.33 -2.59
CA ASN A 3 22.48 -37.92 -2.26
C ASN A 3 21.35 -37.43 -1.37
N VAL A 4 21.64 -37.28 -0.09
CA VAL A 4 20.79 -36.63 0.91
C VAL A 4 21.07 -35.12 0.83
N CYS A 5 20.09 -34.33 0.43
CA CYS A 5 20.11 -32.88 0.56
C CYS A 5 19.93 -32.50 2.04
N SER A 6 20.90 -31.80 2.59
CA SER A 6 20.83 -31.19 3.93
C SER A 6 19.83 -30.05 3.95
N PRO A 7 19.05 -29.87 5.02
CA PRO A 7 18.17 -28.70 5.20
C PRO A 7 19.00 -27.47 5.56
N GLY A 8 18.76 -26.38 4.87
CA GLY A 8 19.30 -25.06 5.18
C GLY A 8 18.69 -24.48 6.48
N PRO A 9 19.28 -23.40 7.02
CA PRO A 9 19.04 -22.96 8.39
C PRO A 9 17.60 -22.48 8.60
N ILE A 10 17.04 -22.98 9.68
CA ILE A 10 15.73 -22.62 10.24
C ILE A 10 15.84 -21.19 10.78
N PHE A 11 15.21 -20.23 10.13
CA PHE A 11 14.92 -18.93 10.73
C PHE A 11 13.84 -19.12 11.80
N SER A 12 14.25 -19.42 13.01
CA SER A 12 13.42 -19.35 14.21
C SER A 12 13.49 -17.91 14.74
N GLY A 13 12.35 -17.24 14.77
CA GLY A 13 12.17 -16.10 15.64
C GLY A 13 11.72 -14.81 14.98
N LEU A 14 10.56 -14.80 14.32
CA LEU A 14 9.70 -13.62 14.21
C LEU A 14 8.26 -14.11 14.22
N SER A 15 7.52 -13.77 15.24
CA SER A 15 6.07 -13.98 15.28
C SER A 15 5.43 -13.11 14.22
N PRO A 16 4.75 -13.67 13.20
CA PRO A 16 4.27 -12.90 12.05
C PRO A 16 3.07 -11.99 12.35
N VAL A 17 2.65 -11.89 13.60
CA VAL A 17 1.37 -11.24 13.96
C VAL A 17 1.54 -9.86 14.59
N SER A 18 2.68 -9.57 15.21
CA SER A 18 2.90 -8.29 15.91
C SER A 18 3.30 -7.13 14.98
N ASP A 19 4.01 -7.41 13.88
CA ASP A 19 4.54 -6.35 13.02
C ASP A 19 3.51 -5.77 12.04
N LEU A 20 2.41 -6.49 11.78
CA LEU A 20 1.39 -6.04 10.81
C LEU A 20 0.28 -5.19 11.42
N ASP A 21 0.03 -5.32 12.73
CA ASP A 21 -0.96 -4.48 13.43
C ASP A 21 -0.52 -3.01 13.51
N VAL A 22 0.76 -2.74 13.35
CA VAL A 22 1.37 -1.42 13.42
C VAL A 22 1.16 -0.58 12.15
N LEU A 23 0.97 -1.22 10.99
CA LEU A 23 0.88 -0.53 9.71
C LEU A 23 -0.47 0.16 9.45
N PHE A 24 -1.49 -0.03 10.32
CA PHE A 24 -2.83 0.40 10.00
C PHE A 24 -3.48 1.24 11.10
N ASN A 25 -3.40 2.55 10.98
CA ASN A 25 -4.13 3.47 11.83
C ASN A 25 -5.60 3.58 11.37
N PRO A 26 -6.58 3.18 12.19
CA PRO A 26 -7.99 3.35 11.88
C PRO A 26 -8.49 4.80 11.92
N LEU A 27 -7.70 5.74 12.44
CA LEU A 27 -8.08 7.15 12.58
C LEU A 27 -7.82 7.98 11.32
N MET A 28 -7.30 7.40 10.23
CA MET A 28 -7.28 8.07 8.93
C MET A 28 -8.67 8.07 8.28
N CYS A 29 -9.70 8.33 9.06
CA CYS A 29 -11.05 8.53 8.57
C CYS A 29 -11.37 10.02 8.50
N ILE A 30 -11.81 10.43 7.30
CA ILE A 30 -12.79 11.50 7.10
C ILE A 30 -12.22 12.92 7.10
N ALA A 31 -11.82 13.38 5.91
CA ALA A 31 -12.12 14.76 5.54
C ALA A 31 -13.57 14.79 4.98
N PRO A 32 -14.42 15.72 5.44
CA PRO A 32 -15.77 15.82 4.89
C PRO A 32 -15.73 16.19 3.40
N ARG A 33 -16.68 15.66 2.63
CA ARG A 33 -16.80 15.82 1.16
C ARG A 33 -16.86 17.28 0.65
N SER A 34 -16.98 18.26 1.53
CA SER A 34 -17.22 19.67 1.20
C SER A 34 -15.97 20.55 0.97
N CYS A 35 -14.73 19.99 1.08
CA CYS A 35 -13.50 20.78 1.00
C CYS A 35 -12.56 20.37 -0.14
N TRP A 36 -13.05 19.82 -1.24
CA TRP A 36 -12.19 19.46 -2.37
C TRP A 36 -12.15 20.59 -3.38
N PRO A 37 -10.99 21.20 -3.66
CA PRO A 37 -10.84 22.07 -4.81
C PRO A 37 -10.94 21.24 -6.10
N ALA A 38 -11.50 21.86 -7.13
CA ALA A 38 -11.64 21.30 -8.47
C ALA A 38 -10.31 20.71 -9.01
N PRO A 39 -10.35 19.72 -9.91
CA PRO A 39 -9.17 19.03 -10.40
C PRO A 39 -8.21 20.01 -11.09
N TRP A 40 -6.99 20.11 -10.57
CA TRP A 40 -5.94 20.91 -11.21
C TRP A 40 -5.37 20.12 -12.38
N MET A 41 -5.44 20.75 -13.54
CA MET A 41 -4.80 20.30 -14.77
C MET A 41 -3.35 20.79 -14.77
N GLY A 42 -2.42 19.94 -14.39
CA GLY A 42 -1.00 20.12 -14.60
C GLY A 42 -0.48 18.87 -15.30
N SER A 43 0.10 19.04 -16.47
CA SER A 43 0.64 17.97 -17.31
C SER A 43 1.81 17.27 -16.60
N LEU A 44 1.50 16.13 -15.96
CA LEU A 44 2.52 15.17 -15.56
C LEU A 44 2.59 14.06 -16.61
N PRO A 45 3.78 13.61 -17.00
CA PRO A 45 3.90 12.49 -17.92
C PRO A 45 3.34 11.23 -17.24
N VAL A 46 2.27 10.69 -17.83
CA VAL A 46 1.68 9.38 -17.52
C VAL A 46 1.24 9.19 -16.06
N GLY A 47 0.38 10.10 -15.57
CA GLY A 47 -0.46 9.81 -14.41
C GLY A 47 -1.82 9.25 -14.89
N PRO A 48 -2.57 8.54 -14.04
CA PRO A 48 -3.83 7.88 -14.40
C PRO A 48 -5.02 8.84 -14.59
N GLN A 49 -4.82 10.08 -15.00
CA GLN A 49 -5.85 11.12 -15.11
C GLN A 49 -6.29 11.47 -16.53
N ALA A 50 -6.11 10.58 -17.51
CA ALA A 50 -6.98 10.61 -18.67
C ALA A 50 -8.41 10.30 -18.20
N ALA A 51 -9.42 11.00 -18.75
CA ALA A 51 -10.82 10.70 -18.46
C ALA A 51 -11.02 9.19 -18.50
N HIS A 52 -11.28 8.59 -17.32
CA HIS A 52 -11.43 7.15 -17.24
C HIS A 52 -12.66 6.76 -18.04
N PRO A 53 -12.60 5.70 -18.87
CA PRO A 53 -13.77 5.20 -19.57
C PRO A 53 -14.88 4.93 -18.55
N ALA A 54 -16.14 5.09 -18.98
CA ALA A 54 -17.31 4.90 -18.14
C ALA A 54 -17.46 3.49 -17.56
N VAL A 55 -16.62 2.54 -18.01
CA VAL A 55 -16.62 1.14 -17.59
C VAL A 55 -15.42 0.87 -16.69
N GLU A 56 -15.71 0.37 -15.49
CA GLU A 56 -14.68 -0.07 -14.54
C GLU A 56 -13.94 -1.30 -15.08
N PRO A 57 -12.59 -1.37 -14.87
CA PRO A 57 -11.82 -2.51 -15.34
C PRO A 57 -12.21 -3.80 -14.60
N ASP A 58 -12.34 -4.89 -15.35
CA ASP A 58 -12.43 -6.22 -14.76
C ASP A 58 -11.05 -6.66 -14.24
N LEU A 59 -10.99 -6.96 -12.95
CA LEU A 59 -9.77 -7.40 -12.28
C LEU A 59 -9.73 -8.90 -11.99
N SER A 60 -10.62 -9.69 -12.59
CA SER A 60 -10.67 -11.16 -12.41
C SER A 60 -9.37 -11.85 -12.86
N PHE A 61 -8.58 -11.20 -13.73
CA PHE A 61 -7.28 -11.69 -14.18
C PHE A 61 -6.26 -11.85 -13.02
N LEU A 62 -6.41 -11.09 -11.92
CA LEU A 62 -5.55 -11.20 -10.73
C LEU A 62 -5.52 -12.61 -10.14
N PHE A 63 -6.56 -13.39 -10.36
CA PHE A 63 -6.71 -14.75 -9.80
C PHE A 63 -6.32 -15.84 -10.79
N ARG A 64 -6.11 -15.52 -12.06
CA ARG A 64 -5.94 -16.50 -13.16
C ARG A 64 -4.63 -16.38 -13.90
N MET A 65 -3.96 -15.23 -13.85
CA MET A 65 -2.80 -14.93 -14.69
C MET A 65 -1.57 -14.59 -13.87
N CYS A 66 -0.40 -15.05 -14.35
CA CYS A 66 0.87 -14.47 -13.92
C CYS A 66 1.07 -13.14 -14.63
N LEU A 67 1.46 -12.12 -13.86
CA LEU A 67 1.71 -10.78 -14.37
C LEU A 67 3.20 -10.55 -14.55
N ASN A 68 3.55 -9.58 -15.39
CA ASN A 68 4.94 -9.15 -15.57
C ASN A 68 5.07 -7.64 -15.39
N PRO A 69 4.96 -7.14 -14.15
CA PRO A 69 5.08 -5.73 -13.85
C PRO A 69 6.51 -5.21 -14.05
N LYS A 70 6.66 -3.93 -14.39
CA LYS A 70 7.96 -3.28 -14.35
C LYS A 70 8.38 -3.13 -12.88
N GLN A 71 9.45 -3.83 -12.50
CA GLN A 71 10.01 -3.80 -11.15
C GLN A 71 11.12 -2.76 -11.04
N GLY A 72 11.37 -2.33 -9.82
CA GLY A 72 12.37 -1.32 -9.50
C GLY A 72 11.86 0.11 -9.66
N LEU A 73 12.43 1.01 -8.86
CA LEU A 73 12.21 2.45 -8.92
C LEU A 73 13.44 3.08 -9.57
N ASP A 74 13.22 3.78 -10.67
CA ASP A 74 14.24 4.56 -11.33
C ASP A 74 14.32 5.99 -10.78
N GLN A 75 15.38 6.72 -11.10
CA GLN A 75 15.61 8.08 -10.66
C GLN A 75 14.46 9.01 -11.04
N GLN A 76 13.91 8.87 -12.24
CA GLN A 76 12.77 9.65 -12.72
C GLN A 76 11.52 9.46 -11.84
N SER A 77 11.28 8.25 -11.33
CA SER A 77 10.18 7.96 -10.41
C SER A 77 10.33 8.72 -9.09
N TYR A 78 11.55 8.75 -8.54
CA TYR A 78 11.84 9.49 -7.31
C TYR A 78 11.71 11.01 -7.50
N GLU A 79 12.25 11.55 -8.59
CA GLU A 79 12.16 12.97 -8.93
C GLU A 79 10.69 13.42 -9.12
N SER A 80 9.89 12.61 -9.80
CA SER A 80 8.47 12.88 -9.99
C SER A 80 7.71 12.93 -8.66
N ALA A 81 7.98 12.00 -7.75
CA ALA A 81 7.36 11.96 -6.43
C ALA A 81 7.83 13.14 -5.54
N ALA A 82 9.14 13.46 -5.59
CA ALA A 82 9.74 14.58 -4.87
C ALA A 82 9.14 15.92 -5.32
N THR A 83 9.02 16.12 -6.63
CA THR A 83 8.38 17.30 -7.22
C THR A 83 6.92 17.41 -6.78
N LEU A 84 6.15 16.31 -6.83
CA LEU A 84 4.74 16.29 -6.44
C LEU A 84 4.53 16.70 -4.98
N LEU A 85 5.46 16.32 -4.09
CA LEU A 85 5.41 16.59 -2.66
C LEU A 85 6.15 17.86 -2.24
N ASP A 86 6.94 18.43 -3.16
CA ASP A 86 7.82 19.58 -2.91
C ASP A 86 8.82 19.26 -1.77
N VAL A 87 9.56 18.16 -1.94
CA VAL A 87 10.57 17.65 -1.01
C VAL A 87 11.83 17.22 -1.77
N GLU A 88 12.91 16.96 -1.03
CA GLU A 88 14.15 16.43 -1.58
C GLU A 88 13.97 14.97 -2.05
N VAL A 89 14.65 14.60 -3.13
CA VAL A 89 14.66 13.22 -3.65
C VAL A 89 15.12 12.23 -2.58
N ALA A 90 16.14 12.57 -1.81
CA ALA A 90 16.66 11.75 -0.71
C ALA A 90 15.59 11.43 0.35
N ALA A 91 14.61 12.32 0.59
CA ALA A 91 13.53 12.06 1.53
C ALA A 91 12.58 10.99 0.98
N ILE A 92 12.28 11.00 -0.32
CA ILE A 92 11.44 9.97 -0.96
C ILE A 92 12.17 8.64 -1.01
N GLN A 93 13.46 8.65 -1.33
CA GLN A 93 14.30 7.44 -1.34
C GLN A 93 14.39 6.82 0.06
N ALA A 94 14.51 7.63 1.12
CA ALA A 94 14.53 7.15 2.50
C ALA A 94 13.22 6.45 2.88
N VAL A 95 12.07 7.04 2.52
CA VAL A 95 10.77 6.40 2.75
C VAL A 95 10.66 5.09 1.95
N ALA A 96 11.00 5.13 0.66
CA ALA A 96 10.95 3.93 -0.18
C ALA A 96 11.84 2.81 0.35
N GLU A 97 12.98 3.11 0.93
CA GLU A 97 13.89 2.13 1.51
C GLU A 97 13.36 1.54 2.81
N VAL A 98 12.84 2.37 3.72
CA VAL A 98 12.32 1.91 5.01
C VAL A 98 11.06 1.05 4.84
N GLU A 99 10.21 1.40 3.89
CA GLU A 99 9.00 0.63 3.56
C GLU A 99 9.30 -0.65 2.74
N THR A 100 10.56 -0.85 2.34
CA THR A 100 10.98 -2.02 1.53
C THR A 100 11.21 -3.30 2.32
N SER A 101 10.72 -3.48 3.53
CA SER A 101 10.84 -4.76 4.24
C SER A 101 10.21 -5.94 3.45
N GLY A 102 9.57 -5.69 2.31
CA GLY A 102 9.02 -6.70 1.42
C GLY A 102 9.12 -6.36 -0.06
N LYS A 103 9.02 -7.39 -0.92
CA LYS A 103 8.89 -7.23 -2.37
C LYS A 103 7.59 -6.49 -2.70
N ALA A 104 7.58 -5.68 -3.75
CA ALA A 104 6.38 -4.97 -4.23
C ALA A 104 5.33 -5.94 -4.81
N PHE A 105 5.82 -7.05 -5.35
CA PHE A 105 5.03 -8.07 -6.02
C PHE A 105 5.28 -9.45 -5.42
N ASP A 106 4.31 -10.34 -5.58
CA ASP A 106 4.45 -11.76 -5.26
C ASP A 106 5.14 -12.54 -6.41
N GLU A 107 5.27 -13.86 -6.25
CA GLU A 107 5.91 -14.73 -7.24
C GLU A 107 5.13 -14.83 -8.57
N GLN A 108 3.86 -14.43 -8.56
CA GLN A 108 3.01 -14.39 -9.76
C GLN A 108 2.97 -12.98 -10.39
N GLY A 109 3.81 -12.06 -9.91
CA GLY A 109 3.86 -10.68 -10.39
C GLY A 109 2.67 -9.82 -9.97
N ARG A 110 1.85 -10.28 -9.02
CA ARG A 110 0.72 -9.51 -8.49
C ARG A 110 1.20 -8.58 -7.38
N PRO A 111 0.63 -7.38 -7.20
CA PRO A 111 0.95 -6.51 -6.07
C PRO A 111 0.83 -7.28 -4.75
N ARG A 112 1.80 -7.17 -3.85
CA ARG A 112 1.64 -7.77 -2.52
C ARG A 112 0.45 -7.15 -1.80
N ILE A 113 -0.31 -7.98 -1.10
CA ILE A 113 -1.49 -7.54 -0.35
C ILE A 113 -1.50 -8.07 1.07
N LEU A 114 -2.19 -7.33 1.94
CA LEU A 114 -2.71 -7.82 3.21
C LEU A 114 -4.22 -7.61 3.21
N TYR A 115 -4.98 -8.70 3.29
CA TYR A 115 -6.43 -8.65 3.32
C TYR A 115 -6.95 -8.48 4.75
N GLU A 116 -7.80 -7.48 4.94
CA GLU A 116 -8.33 -7.04 6.23
C GLU A 116 -9.82 -7.39 6.36
N ARG A 117 -10.15 -8.55 6.90
CA ARG A 117 -11.53 -9.06 7.04
C ARG A 117 -12.48 -8.09 7.75
N HIS A 118 -11.97 -7.28 8.68
CA HIS A 118 -12.79 -6.31 9.42
C HIS A 118 -13.19 -5.10 8.58
N TYR A 119 -12.44 -4.76 7.53
CA TYR A 119 -12.87 -3.75 6.56
C TYR A 119 -13.94 -4.31 5.64
N PHE A 120 -13.83 -5.55 5.20
CA PHE A 120 -14.86 -6.19 4.40
C PHE A 120 -16.18 -6.28 5.17
N HIS A 121 -16.14 -6.71 6.44
CA HIS A 121 -17.27 -6.65 7.36
C HIS A 121 -17.93 -5.26 7.38
N ARG A 122 -17.15 -4.19 7.58
CA ARG A 122 -17.69 -2.82 7.64
C ARG A 122 -18.31 -2.36 6.35
N LEU A 123 -17.64 -2.62 5.22
CA LEU A 123 -18.09 -2.19 3.89
C LEU A 123 -19.33 -2.95 3.42
N THR A 124 -19.51 -4.18 3.89
CA THR A 124 -20.68 -5.03 3.56
C THR A 124 -21.71 -5.09 4.69
N HIS A 125 -21.53 -4.28 5.75
CA HIS A 125 -22.40 -4.24 6.92
C HIS A 125 -22.62 -5.62 7.57
N GLY A 126 -21.56 -6.44 7.63
CA GLY A 126 -21.59 -7.77 8.25
C GLY A 126 -22.38 -8.83 7.49
N ARG A 127 -22.84 -8.53 6.27
CA ARG A 127 -23.69 -9.46 5.47
C ARG A 127 -23.13 -10.86 5.34
N TYR A 128 -21.80 -11.00 5.33
CA TYR A 128 -21.11 -12.25 5.06
C TYR A 128 -20.48 -12.90 6.29
N ASP A 129 -20.60 -12.32 7.47
CA ASP A 129 -19.91 -12.77 8.69
C ASP A 129 -20.21 -14.20 9.06
N HIS A 130 -21.49 -14.59 8.97
CA HIS A 130 -21.94 -15.93 9.38
C HIS A 130 -21.43 -17.02 8.42
N LEU A 131 -21.50 -16.77 7.12
CA LEU A 131 -21.14 -17.78 6.10
C LEU A 131 -19.64 -17.77 5.76
N HIS A 132 -18.97 -16.65 5.94
CA HIS A 132 -17.58 -16.45 5.52
C HIS A 132 -16.75 -15.74 6.61
N PRO A 133 -16.64 -16.29 7.84
CA PRO A 133 -15.96 -15.62 8.96
C PRO A 133 -14.44 -15.46 8.78
N ASP A 134 -13.87 -16.18 7.80
CA ASP A 134 -12.46 -16.08 7.40
C ASP A 134 -12.16 -14.81 6.60
N ILE A 135 -13.16 -14.26 5.89
CA ILE A 135 -13.03 -13.06 5.05
C ILE A 135 -13.91 -11.88 5.50
N SER A 136 -14.88 -12.11 6.39
CA SER A 136 -15.76 -11.08 6.96
C SER A 136 -15.90 -11.29 8.46
N ASN A 137 -15.42 -10.35 9.26
CA ASN A 137 -15.50 -10.42 10.72
C ASN A 137 -15.27 -9.05 11.35
N ALA A 138 -16.06 -8.69 12.35
CA ALA A 138 -15.91 -7.41 13.06
C ALA A 138 -14.56 -7.27 13.78
N LEU A 139 -13.98 -8.39 14.21
CA LEU A 139 -12.70 -8.42 14.91
C LEU A 139 -11.53 -8.34 13.91
N ARG A 140 -10.56 -7.49 14.25
CA ARG A 140 -9.27 -7.43 13.54
C ARG A 140 -8.52 -8.76 13.62
N GLY A 141 -7.48 -8.90 12.78
CA GLY A 141 -6.63 -10.06 12.78
C GLY A 141 -7.17 -11.19 11.90
N GLY A 142 -6.72 -12.42 12.16
CA GLY A 142 -7.05 -13.58 11.32
C GLY A 142 -6.35 -13.52 9.95
N TYR A 143 -5.21 -12.82 9.87
CA TYR A 143 -4.46 -12.61 8.62
C TYR A 143 -3.99 -13.92 8.00
N GLY A 144 -3.47 -14.83 8.82
CA GLY A 144 -2.91 -16.10 8.34
C GLY A 144 -1.61 -15.91 7.56
N LYS A 145 -1.24 -16.93 6.80
CA LYS A 145 0.00 -16.91 6.00
C LYS A 145 -0.10 -15.90 4.85
N PHE A 146 1.04 -15.37 4.45
CA PHE A 146 1.14 -14.44 3.32
C PHE A 146 0.59 -15.05 2.02
N SER A 147 0.85 -16.33 1.78
CA SER A 147 0.33 -17.09 0.63
C SER A 147 -1.21 -17.21 0.58
N ALA A 148 -1.90 -16.99 1.69
CA ALA A 148 -3.35 -17.11 1.76
C ALA A 148 -4.09 -15.80 1.39
N GLN A 149 -3.37 -14.68 1.23
CA GLN A 149 -4.00 -13.37 1.08
C GLN A 149 -4.82 -13.25 -0.20
N TYR A 150 -4.28 -13.69 -1.33
CA TYR A 150 -5.02 -13.69 -2.60
C TYR A 150 -6.20 -14.64 -2.61
N GLY A 151 -6.11 -15.81 -1.96
CA GLY A 151 -7.27 -16.70 -1.83
C GLY A 151 -8.42 -16.10 -0.99
N LYS A 152 -8.10 -15.31 0.04
CA LYS A 152 -9.11 -14.54 0.78
C LYS A 152 -9.71 -13.43 -0.07
N LEU A 153 -8.86 -12.68 -0.78
CA LEU A 153 -9.32 -11.63 -1.68
C LEU A 153 -10.25 -12.19 -2.77
N GLU A 154 -9.90 -13.33 -3.37
CA GLU A 154 -10.71 -13.98 -4.41
C GLU A 154 -12.11 -14.36 -3.90
N LYS A 155 -12.18 -14.99 -2.73
CA LYS A 155 -13.46 -15.31 -2.08
C LYS A 155 -14.32 -14.07 -1.84
N ALA A 156 -13.70 -13.00 -1.31
CA ALA A 156 -14.39 -11.74 -1.05
C ALA A 156 -14.79 -11.04 -2.35
N PHE A 157 -13.94 -11.09 -3.38
CA PHE A 157 -14.20 -10.50 -4.70
C PHE A 157 -15.40 -11.14 -5.40
N ALA A 158 -15.59 -12.45 -5.24
CA ALA A 158 -16.77 -13.16 -5.77
C ALA A 158 -18.08 -12.71 -5.10
N LEU A 159 -18.03 -12.14 -3.90
CA LEU A 159 -19.21 -11.68 -3.14
C LEU A 159 -19.49 -10.18 -3.37
N ASP A 160 -18.47 -9.37 -3.32
CA ASP A 160 -18.53 -7.92 -3.54
C ASP A 160 -17.15 -7.42 -4.01
N PRO A 161 -16.94 -7.26 -5.32
CA PRO A 161 -15.66 -6.87 -5.90
C PRO A 161 -15.11 -5.55 -5.34
N ALA A 162 -15.95 -4.53 -5.21
CA ALA A 162 -15.51 -3.22 -4.76
C ALA A 162 -15.13 -3.22 -3.28
N ALA A 163 -15.95 -3.84 -2.44
CA ALA A 163 -15.65 -3.98 -1.01
C ALA A 163 -14.40 -4.83 -0.77
N ALA A 164 -14.21 -5.91 -1.55
CA ALA A 164 -13.03 -6.77 -1.44
C ALA A 164 -11.74 -6.00 -1.74
N LEU A 165 -11.69 -5.29 -2.86
CA LEU A 165 -10.51 -4.49 -3.24
C LEU A 165 -10.21 -3.38 -2.24
N GLN A 166 -11.23 -2.74 -1.69
CA GLN A 166 -11.10 -1.71 -0.65
C GLN A 166 -10.64 -2.28 0.69
N SER A 167 -10.83 -3.57 0.93
CA SER A 167 -10.50 -4.26 2.19
C SER A 167 -9.08 -4.81 2.23
N ALA A 168 -8.28 -4.64 1.20
CA ALA A 168 -6.88 -5.02 1.20
C ALA A 168 -5.97 -3.78 1.18
N SER A 169 -4.79 -3.90 1.78
CA SER A 169 -3.67 -3.00 1.52
C SER A 169 -2.84 -3.54 0.36
N TRP A 170 -2.25 -2.64 -0.44
CA TRP A 170 -1.73 -2.95 -1.76
C TRP A 170 -0.30 -2.47 -1.98
N GLY A 171 0.50 -3.35 -2.59
CA GLY A 171 1.78 -3.04 -3.20
C GLY A 171 2.90 -2.74 -2.20
N ARG A 172 3.93 -2.05 -2.70
CA ARG A 172 5.14 -1.72 -1.93
C ARG A 172 4.84 -0.91 -0.66
N PHE A 173 3.97 0.08 -0.77
CA PHE A 173 3.65 1.02 0.30
C PHE A 173 2.40 0.64 1.08
N GLN A 174 1.83 -0.53 0.87
CA GLN A 174 0.71 -1.08 1.61
C GLN A 174 -0.47 -0.09 1.81
N ILE A 175 -0.82 0.68 0.76
CA ILE A 175 -1.94 1.61 0.83
C ILE A 175 -3.24 0.81 0.82
N MET A 176 -4.10 1.07 1.81
CA MET A 176 -5.44 0.47 1.85
C MET A 176 -6.25 0.84 0.62
N GLY A 177 -6.88 -0.14 -0.02
CA GLY A 177 -7.72 0.07 -1.20
C GLY A 177 -8.82 1.10 -0.99
N LYS A 178 -9.41 1.18 0.22
CA LYS A 178 -10.40 2.22 0.57
C LYS A 178 -9.88 3.66 0.44
N ASN A 179 -8.57 3.85 0.41
CA ASN A 179 -7.92 5.16 0.28
C ASN A 179 -7.64 5.55 -1.18
N PHE A 180 -8.22 4.84 -2.14
CA PHE A 180 -7.97 5.05 -3.57
C PHE A 180 -8.15 6.51 -4.03
N HIS A 181 -9.13 7.22 -3.51
CA HIS A 181 -9.31 8.64 -3.80
C HIS A 181 -8.14 9.49 -3.33
N ALA A 182 -7.66 9.28 -2.10
CA ALA A 182 -6.48 9.98 -1.58
C ALA A 182 -5.21 9.62 -2.36
N ALA A 183 -5.14 8.38 -2.88
CA ALA A 183 -4.07 7.94 -3.76
C ALA A 183 -4.19 8.48 -5.21
N GLY A 184 -5.22 9.27 -5.52
CA GLY A 184 -5.37 9.97 -6.80
C GLY A 184 -6.17 9.22 -7.87
N PHE A 185 -7.00 8.25 -7.48
CA PHE A 185 -7.77 7.43 -8.42
C PHE A 185 -9.28 7.68 -8.30
N SER A 186 -10.00 7.53 -9.41
CA SER A 186 -11.45 7.68 -9.47
C SER A 186 -12.21 6.49 -8.87
N SER A 187 -11.60 5.30 -8.92
CA SER A 187 -12.16 4.08 -8.33
C SER A 187 -11.06 3.16 -7.78
N VAL A 188 -11.46 2.22 -6.94
CA VAL A 188 -10.54 1.21 -6.40
C VAL A 188 -10.06 0.27 -7.49
N GLN A 189 -10.84 0.02 -8.53
CA GLN A 189 -10.46 -0.82 -9.66
C GLN A 189 -9.32 -0.18 -10.46
N TRP A 190 -9.39 1.12 -10.75
CA TRP A 190 -8.32 1.85 -11.41
C TRP A 190 -7.05 1.94 -10.55
N PHE A 191 -7.20 2.14 -9.22
CA PHE A 191 -6.09 2.09 -8.29
C PHE A 191 -5.35 0.73 -8.38
N VAL A 192 -6.07 -0.37 -8.22
CA VAL A 192 -5.47 -1.71 -8.25
C VAL A 192 -4.86 -2.01 -9.62
N LEU A 193 -5.56 -1.71 -10.72
CA LEU A 193 -5.04 -1.89 -12.07
C LEU A 193 -3.72 -1.14 -12.29
N ALA A 194 -3.60 0.09 -11.80
CA ALA A 194 -2.35 0.85 -11.90
C ALA A 194 -1.21 0.13 -11.16
N LEU A 195 -1.49 -0.38 -9.94
CA LEU A 195 -0.47 -1.08 -9.14
C LEU A 195 -0.02 -2.42 -9.76
N THR A 196 -0.83 -3.05 -10.61
CA THR A 196 -0.38 -4.26 -11.32
C THR A 196 0.67 -4.01 -12.41
N ARG A 197 0.96 -2.77 -12.77
CA ARG A 197 1.81 -2.42 -13.91
C ARG A 197 3.28 -2.18 -13.54
N SER A 198 3.54 -1.45 -12.45
CA SER A 198 4.92 -1.09 -12.08
C SER A 198 5.06 -0.62 -10.64
N GLU A 199 6.27 -0.72 -10.09
CA GLU A 199 6.61 -0.08 -8.81
C GLU A 199 6.56 1.45 -8.86
N ALA A 200 6.81 2.06 -10.01
CA ALA A 200 6.64 3.50 -10.20
C ALA A 200 5.20 3.94 -9.91
N ASN A 201 4.21 3.13 -10.30
CA ASN A 201 2.81 3.40 -9.97
C ASN A 201 2.51 3.26 -8.47
N HIS A 202 3.21 2.33 -7.77
CA HIS A 202 3.11 2.23 -6.31
C HIS A 202 3.63 3.51 -5.65
N LEU A 203 4.77 4.04 -6.12
CA LEU A 203 5.35 5.28 -5.60
C LEU A 203 4.47 6.49 -5.91
N GLN A 204 3.91 6.56 -7.12
CA GLN A 204 2.99 7.64 -7.51
C GLN A 204 1.72 7.64 -6.64
N ALA A 205 1.13 6.48 -6.40
CA ALA A 205 -0.03 6.33 -5.52
C ALA A 205 0.31 6.77 -4.08
N PHE A 206 1.49 6.39 -3.59
CA PHE A 206 2.00 6.83 -2.28
C PHE A 206 2.19 8.34 -2.22
N ALA A 207 2.84 8.95 -3.19
CA ALA A 207 3.07 10.39 -3.22
C ALA A 207 1.74 11.17 -3.24
N SER A 208 0.77 10.71 -4.04
CA SER A 208 -0.58 11.29 -4.06
C SER A 208 -1.28 11.16 -2.71
N PHE A 209 -1.18 10.00 -2.05
CA PHE A 209 -1.75 9.75 -0.74
C PHE A 209 -1.15 10.66 0.35
N VAL A 210 0.18 10.83 0.36
CA VAL A 210 0.87 11.76 1.27
C VAL A 210 0.46 13.20 0.98
N LYS A 211 0.38 13.59 -0.31
CA LYS A 211 -0.05 14.93 -0.72
C LYS A 211 -1.45 15.28 -0.22
N ALA A 212 -2.37 14.32 -0.22
CA ALA A 212 -3.73 14.49 0.27
C ALA A 212 -3.79 14.74 1.79
N ASN A 213 -2.76 14.34 2.54
CA ASN A 213 -2.68 14.54 3.98
C ASN A 213 -1.71 15.69 4.33
N LYS A 214 -2.26 16.86 4.67
CA LYS A 214 -1.47 18.06 4.98
C LYS A 214 -0.43 17.82 6.09
N ILE A 215 -0.79 17.09 7.15
CA ILE A 215 0.12 16.84 8.28
C ILE A 215 1.31 15.99 7.85
N MET A 216 1.07 14.89 7.14
CA MET A 216 2.15 14.04 6.64
C MET A 216 3.05 14.77 5.63
N ARG A 217 2.43 15.53 4.71
CA ARG A 217 3.18 16.30 3.72
C ARG A 217 4.09 17.33 4.37
N GLU A 218 3.58 18.11 5.32
CA GLU A 218 4.37 19.12 6.04
C GLU A 218 5.46 18.48 6.92
N ALA A 219 5.15 17.34 7.56
CA ALA A 219 6.12 16.58 8.33
C ALA A 219 7.28 16.08 7.44
N LEU A 220 6.96 15.54 6.26
CA LEU A 220 7.97 15.07 5.30
C LEU A 220 8.85 16.24 4.80
N LYS A 221 8.25 17.39 4.48
CA LYS A 221 9.00 18.61 4.09
C LYS A 221 9.97 19.09 5.16
N LYS A 222 9.55 19.07 6.41
CA LYS A 222 10.37 19.50 7.56
C LYS A 222 11.33 18.41 8.06
N LYS A 223 11.26 17.20 7.50
CA LYS A 223 12.01 16.04 7.99
C LYS A 223 11.64 15.70 9.45
N ASP A 224 10.42 16.02 9.86
CA ASP A 224 9.83 15.57 11.12
C ASP A 224 9.38 14.12 10.98
N TRP A 225 10.39 13.22 11.08
CA TRP A 225 10.20 11.79 10.87
C TRP A 225 9.24 11.17 11.86
N ALA A 226 9.19 11.68 13.08
CA ALA A 226 8.29 11.18 14.13
C ALA A 226 6.82 11.46 13.77
N THR A 227 6.51 12.70 13.36
CA THR A 227 5.15 13.06 12.93
C THR A 227 4.76 12.36 11.64
N PHE A 228 5.70 12.23 10.67
CA PHE A 228 5.46 11.49 9.44
C PHE A 228 5.18 10.00 9.74
N ALA A 229 6.06 9.33 10.49
CA ALA A 229 5.91 7.91 10.85
C ALA A 229 4.62 7.65 11.64
N LYS A 230 4.25 8.55 12.57
CA LYS A 230 2.98 8.46 13.30
C LYS A 230 1.77 8.59 12.36
N GLY A 231 1.83 9.51 11.41
CA GLY A 231 0.77 9.73 10.42
C GLY A 231 0.61 8.55 9.47
N TYR A 232 1.71 7.94 9.06
CA TYR A 232 1.73 6.87 8.08
C TYR A 232 1.55 5.48 8.72
N ASN A 233 2.31 5.17 9.77
CA ASN A 233 2.37 3.85 10.41
C ASN A 233 1.51 3.74 11.69
N GLY A 234 0.84 4.82 12.10
CA GLY A 234 0.00 4.81 13.30
C GLY A 234 0.76 5.03 14.60
N SER A 235 0.07 4.83 15.74
CA SER A 235 0.59 5.14 17.08
C SER A 235 1.78 4.27 17.51
N SER A 236 1.85 3.03 17.02
CA SER A 236 2.90 2.07 17.39
C SER A 236 4.19 2.22 16.56
N TYR A 237 4.35 3.30 15.78
CA TYR A 237 5.54 3.53 14.95
C TYR A 237 6.86 3.50 15.73
N LYS A 238 6.83 3.85 17.03
CA LYS A 238 8.00 3.84 17.92
C LYS A 238 8.50 2.43 18.22
N GLU A 239 7.60 1.46 18.33
CA GLU A 239 7.96 0.06 18.61
C GLU A 239 8.85 -0.50 17.49
N ASN A 240 8.58 -0.10 16.25
CA ASN A 240 9.35 -0.51 15.07
C ASN A 240 10.45 0.49 14.69
N LYS A 241 10.63 1.57 15.46
CA LYS A 241 11.65 2.61 15.26
C LYS A 241 11.61 3.20 13.84
N TYR A 242 10.41 3.42 13.31
CA TYR A 242 10.24 3.93 11.93
C TYR A 242 10.84 5.32 11.76
N ASP A 243 10.67 6.20 12.72
CA ASP A 243 11.25 7.54 12.76
C ASP A 243 12.79 7.50 12.68
N THR A 244 13.40 6.68 13.52
CA THR A 244 14.86 6.50 13.55
C THR A 244 15.38 5.90 12.23
N LYS A 245 14.68 4.90 11.68
CA LYS A 245 15.08 4.29 10.40
C LYS A 245 15.00 5.29 9.24
N LEU A 246 13.95 6.10 9.19
CA LEU A 246 13.77 7.16 8.18
C LEU A 246 14.87 8.21 8.28
N GLU A 247 15.18 8.67 9.49
CA GLU A 247 16.25 9.64 9.71
C GLU A 247 17.63 9.10 9.28
N GLN A 248 17.94 7.87 9.64
CA GLN A 248 19.20 7.22 9.26
C GLN A 248 19.31 7.03 7.74
N ALA A 249 18.24 6.54 7.09
CA ALA A 249 18.21 6.39 5.65
C ALA A 249 18.37 7.73 4.93
N TYR A 250 17.67 8.77 5.38
CA TYR A 250 17.79 10.11 4.82
C TYR A 250 19.21 10.68 4.96
N LYS A 251 19.82 10.62 6.15
CA LYS A 251 21.20 11.11 6.38
C LYS A 251 22.21 10.44 5.45
N ARG A 252 22.08 9.14 5.24
CA ARG A 252 22.96 8.39 4.35
C ARG A 252 22.76 8.74 2.89
N LEU A 253 21.51 8.87 2.44
CA LEU A 253 21.17 9.16 1.05
C LEU A 253 21.47 10.62 0.69
N SER A 254 21.25 11.57 1.59
CA SER A 254 21.57 12.98 1.36
C SER A 254 23.08 13.30 1.36
N ALA A 255 23.91 12.47 2.00
CA ALA A 255 25.36 12.62 1.97
C ALA A 255 26.02 12.03 0.70
N ALA A 256 25.27 11.25 -0.09
CA ALA A 256 25.76 10.62 -1.32
C ALA A 256 25.52 11.49 -2.57
N HIS A 257 24.88 12.65 -2.41
CA HIS A 257 24.61 13.67 -3.41
C HIS A 257 25.28 14.99 -3.06
#